data_10f3d555fc77e43b4589a81c345e6414
#
_entry.id   10f3d555fc77e43b4589a81c345e6414
#
_cell.length_a   1.000
_cell.length_b   1.000
_cell.length_c   1.000
_cell.angle_alpha   90.00
_cell.angle_beta   90.00
_cell.angle_gamma   90.00
#
_symmetry.space_group_name_H-M   'P 1'
#
loop_
_entity.id
_entity.type
_entity.pdbx_description
1 polymer ?
#
loop_
_entity_poly.entity_id
_entity_poly.type
_entity_poly.pdbx_seq_one_letter_code
_entity_poly.pdbx_strand_id
1 'polypeptide(L)'
;KIFHLIMKCLVKFKKYPEGLSPYVSTKMGSSDVSRHLFRLISGLESMIIGEFQIVDQLKDAFYFAKENNVVGPILERMFQKSFETGKYVRSNTDIGKGAVSVSYAAVEMISTKYQLEDTKILCVGAGETSQLLVKHLLKKDVKEILITNRTEAKGKRFAETYDLETLPFKKMLSEINKVDVIVFSTSSDKP
;
A
#
# COMPACT_ATOMS: atom_id res chain seq x y z
N LYS A 1 -18.04 24.90 -1.72
CA LYS A 1 -17.30 25.38 -2.92
C LYS A 1 -15.92 24.73 -3.04
N ILE A 2 -15.07 24.75 -1.99
CA ILE A 2 -13.69 24.17 -2.03
C ILE A 2 -13.72 22.67 -2.30
N PHE A 3 -14.53 21.89 -1.58
CA PHE A 3 -14.69 20.46 -1.80
C PHE A 3 -15.00 20.12 -3.27
N HIS A 4 -15.96 20.82 -3.86
CA HIS A 4 -16.32 20.61 -5.27
C HIS A 4 -15.17 20.93 -6.24
N LEU A 5 -14.35 21.93 -5.94
CA LEU A 5 -13.16 22.26 -6.72
C LEU A 5 -12.11 21.15 -6.63
N ILE A 6 -11.83 20.64 -5.41
CA ILE A 6 -10.91 19.51 -5.20
C ILE A 6 -11.39 18.29 -5.97
N MET A 7 -12.68 17.94 -5.89
CA MET A 7 -13.24 16.80 -6.63
C MET A 7 -13.09 16.97 -8.15
N LYS A 8 -13.34 18.17 -8.69
CA LYS A 8 -13.08 18.44 -10.12
C LYS A 8 -11.61 18.28 -10.49
N CYS A 9 -10.69 18.71 -9.64
CA CYS A 9 -9.26 18.51 -9.86
C CYS A 9 -8.89 17.03 -9.87
N LEU A 10 -9.38 16.26 -8.91
CA LEU A 10 -9.12 14.81 -8.85
C LEU A 10 -9.63 14.08 -10.11
N VAL A 11 -10.85 14.36 -10.54
CA VAL A 11 -11.42 13.76 -11.77
C VAL A 11 -10.60 14.18 -12.99
N LYS A 12 -10.28 15.47 -13.12
CA LYS A 12 -9.58 16.00 -14.30
C LYS A 12 -8.13 15.53 -14.41
N PHE A 13 -7.37 15.61 -13.32
CA PHE A 13 -5.90 15.37 -13.36
C PHE A 13 -5.53 13.92 -13.06
N LYS A 14 -6.29 13.22 -12.24
CA LYS A 14 -6.04 11.82 -11.89
C LYS A 14 -6.89 10.83 -12.68
N LYS A 15 -7.78 11.33 -13.57
CA LYS A 15 -8.69 10.51 -14.38
C LYS A 15 -9.53 9.53 -13.55
N TYR A 16 -9.87 9.91 -12.33
CA TYR A 16 -10.78 9.10 -11.52
C TYR A 16 -12.17 9.04 -12.18
N PRO A 17 -12.88 7.90 -12.08
CA PRO A 17 -14.22 7.77 -12.61
C PRO A 17 -15.19 8.75 -11.94
N GLU A 18 -16.23 9.15 -12.66
CA GLU A 18 -17.35 9.87 -12.06
C GLU A 18 -17.98 9.01 -10.97
N GLY A 19 -18.34 9.63 -9.83
CA GLY A 19 -18.91 8.89 -8.69
C GLY A 19 -17.96 8.67 -7.51
N LEU A 20 -16.77 9.28 -7.51
CA LEU A 20 -15.82 9.21 -6.38
C LEU A 20 -16.38 9.79 -5.06
N SER A 21 -17.42 10.63 -5.12
CA SER A 21 -17.98 11.32 -3.95
C SER A 21 -18.36 10.43 -2.76
N PRO A 22 -18.92 9.23 -2.93
CA PRO A 22 -19.21 8.32 -1.80
C PRO A 22 -17.96 7.82 -1.05
N TYR A 23 -16.81 7.84 -1.69
CA TYR A 23 -15.54 7.37 -1.12
C TYR A 23 -14.70 8.49 -0.50
N VAL A 24 -15.19 9.74 -0.53
CA VAL A 24 -14.47 10.91 -0.02
C VAL A 24 -15.22 11.53 1.13
N SER A 25 -14.57 11.64 2.28
CA SER A 25 -15.07 12.36 3.42
C SER A 25 -14.33 13.69 3.61
N THR A 26 -15.00 14.69 4.15
CA THR A 26 -14.40 16.00 4.44
C THR A 26 -14.42 16.25 5.94
N LYS A 27 -13.30 16.66 6.49
CA LYS A 27 -13.20 17.18 7.86
C LYS A 27 -13.05 18.67 7.82
N MET A 28 -13.78 19.37 8.69
CA MET A 28 -13.78 20.83 8.78
C MET A 28 -13.64 21.26 10.24
N GLY A 29 -13.02 22.43 10.43
CA GLY A 29 -12.74 22.91 11.78
C GLY A 29 -11.39 22.40 12.33
N SER A 30 -10.76 23.20 13.18
CA SER A 30 -9.40 22.92 13.67
C SER A 30 -9.34 21.61 14.49
N SER A 31 -10.32 21.35 15.33
CA SER A 31 -10.36 20.17 16.20
C SER A 31 -10.47 18.86 15.40
N ASP A 32 -11.44 18.80 14.47
CA ASP A 32 -11.70 17.56 13.71
C ASP A 32 -10.58 17.26 12.73
N VAL A 33 -10.03 18.31 12.08
CA VAL A 33 -8.88 18.18 11.18
C VAL A 33 -7.65 17.71 11.93
N SER A 34 -7.33 18.30 13.09
CA SER A 34 -6.18 17.90 13.91
C SER A 34 -6.33 16.47 14.43
N ARG A 35 -7.51 16.12 14.94
CA ARG A 35 -7.80 14.76 15.42
C ARG A 35 -7.62 13.73 14.32
N HIS A 36 -8.16 13.99 13.14
CA HIS A 36 -8.02 13.08 12.00
C HIS A 36 -6.55 12.96 11.58
N LEU A 37 -5.82 14.07 11.49
CA LEU A 37 -4.41 14.04 11.13
C LEU A 37 -3.55 13.27 12.15
N PHE A 38 -3.78 13.45 13.44
CA PHE A 38 -3.06 12.70 14.49
C PHE A 38 -3.40 11.20 14.47
N ARG A 39 -4.64 10.83 14.23
CA ARG A 39 -5.04 9.43 14.06
C ARG A 39 -4.40 8.81 12.82
N LEU A 40 -4.42 9.53 11.70
CA LEU A 40 -3.84 9.11 10.43
C LEU A 40 -2.33 8.83 10.57
N ILE A 41 -1.58 9.79 11.16
CA ILE A 41 -0.13 9.67 11.34
C ILE A 41 0.25 8.59 12.38
N SER A 42 -0.67 8.26 13.27
CA SER A 42 -0.51 7.18 14.25
C SER A 42 -0.92 5.80 13.68
N GLY A 43 -1.33 5.73 12.42
CA GLY A 43 -1.73 4.48 11.77
C GLY A 43 -3.12 3.95 12.18
N LEU A 44 -3.97 4.80 12.78
CA LEU A 44 -5.30 4.42 13.27
C LEU A 44 -6.42 4.55 12.23
N GLU A 45 -6.12 5.14 11.06
CA GLU A 45 -7.07 5.36 9.97
C GLU A 45 -6.79 4.44 8.76
N SER A 46 -5.76 3.60 8.84
CA SER A 46 -5.44 2.64 7.81
C SER A 46 -6.27 1.36 7.96
N MET A 47 -6.51 0.65 6.86
CA MET A 47 -7.19 -0.64 6.86
C MET A 47 -6.44 -1.67 7.73
N ILE A 48 -5.12 -1.57 7.76
CA ILE A 48 -4.26 -2.30 8.69
C ILE A 48 -3.76 -1.31 9.73
N ILE A 49 -4.22 -1.45 10.96
CA ILE A 49 -3.83 -0.57 12.07
C ILE A 49 -2.32 -0.63 12.26
N GLY A 50 -1.71 0.55 12.31
CA GLY A 50 -0.26 0.70 12.51
C GLY A 50 0.58 0.61 11.22
N GLU A 51 -0.02 0.54 10.04
CA GLU A 51 0.70 0.62 8.77
C GLU A 51 1.42 1.97 8.61
N PHE A 52 2.71 1.92 8.20
CA PHE A 52 3.55 3.12 8.11
C PHE A 52 3.66 3.71 6.71
N GLN A 53 3.20 3.04 5.67
CA GLN A 53 3.26 3.55 4.30
C GLN A 53 2.55 4.89 4.15
N ILE A 54 1.41 5.06 4.82
CA ILE A 54 0.66 6.32 4.81
C ILE A 54 1.44 7.47 5.45
N VAL A 55 2.28 7.17 6.45
CA VAL A 55 3.10 8.18 7.15
C VAL A 55 4.14 8.76 6.20
N ASP A 56 4.81 7.92 5.43
CA ASP A 56 5.83 8.36 4.48
C ASP A 56 5.20 9.11 3.31
N GLN A 57 4.08 8.62 2.77
CA GLN A 57 3.30 9.34 1.75
C GLN A 57 2.85 10.72 2.23
N LEU A 58 2.43 10.84 3.49
CA LEU A 58 2.01 12.11 4.08
C LEU A 58 3.17 13.08 4.26
N LYS A 59 4.34 12.58 4.66
CA LYS A 59 5.57 13.38 4.74
C LYS A 59 5.99 13.89 3.37
N ASP A 60 6.04 13.01 2.37
CA ASP A 60 6.42 13.36 1.01
C ASP A 60 5.49 14.45 0.45
N ALA A 61 4.18 14.27 0.62
CA ALA A 61 3.20 15.27 0.22
C ALA A 61 3.36 16.62 0.95
N PHE A 62 3.64 16.59 2.25
CA PHE A 62 3.88 17.80 3.05
C PHE A 62 5.15 18.52 2.61
N TYR A 63 6.27 17.82 2.45
CA TYR A 63 7.52 18.44 2.03
C TYR A 63 7.43 18.97 0.61
N PHE A 64 6.80 18.24 -0.30
CA PHE A 64 6.52 18.74 -1.66
C PHE A 64 5.69 20.05 -1.63
N ALA A 65 4.64 20.09 -0.81
CA ALA A 65 3.83 21.31 -0.67
C ALA A 65 4.62 22.48 -0.05
N LYS A 66 5.51 22.18 0.89
CA LYS A 66 6.37 23.18 1.54
C LYS A 66 7.40 23.75 0.56
N GLU A 67 8.05 22.93 -0.25
CA GLU A 67 8.99 23.34 -1.29
C GLU A 67 8.33 24.24 -2.35
N ASN A 68 7.04 24.02 -2.60
CA ASN A 68 6.25 24.86 -3.51
C ASN A 68 5.61 26.08 -2.84
N ASN A 69 5.95 26.42 -1.58
CA ASN A 69 5.47 27.57 -0.83
C ASN A 69 3.94 27.64 -0.69
N VAL A 70 3.24 26.50 -0.65
CA VAL A 70 1.78 26.44 -0.50
C VAL A 70 1.32 26.02 0.90
N VAL A 71 2.26 25.88 1.85
CA VAL A 71 1.99 25.55 3.25
C VAL A 71 2.08 26.82 4.10
N GLY A 72 0.94 27.22 4.66
CA GLY A 72 0.92 28.33 5.63
C GLY A 72 1.37 27.91 7.05
N PRO A 73 1.71 28.87 7.93
CA PRO A 73 2.32 28.58 9.24
C PRO A 73 1.45 27.71 10.15
N ILE A 74 0.13 27.82 10.07
CA ILE A 74 -0.80 26.99 10.86
C ILE A 74 -0.72 25.53 10.43
N LEU A 75 -0.77 25.26 9.12
CA LEU A 75 -0.65 23.90 8.58
C LEU A 75 0.74 23.33 8.87
N GLU A 76 1.79 24.11 8.69
CA GLU A 76 3.16 23.68 8.98
C GLU A 76 3.29 23.20 10.42
N ARG A 77 2.85 24.01 11.38
CA ARG A 77 2.89 23.64 12.80
C ARG A 77 2.05 22.40 13.12
N MET A 78 0.87 22.27 12.49
CA MET A 78 -0.03 21.13 12.67
C MET A 78 0.61 19.85 12.17
N PHE A 79 1.22 19.85 10.97
CA PHE A 79 1.93 18.70 10.44
C PHE A 79 3.16 18.31 11.27
N GLN A 80 3.98 19.29 11.69
CA GLN A 80 5.13 19.02 12.54
C GLN A 80 4.70 18.34 13.85
N LYS A 81 3.66 18.86 14.50
CA LYS A 81 3.12 18.25 15.73
C LYS A 81 2.52 16.86 15.50
N SER A 82 1.90 16.65 14.35
CA SER A 82 1.41 15.31 14.02
C SER A 82 2.53 14.31 13.81
N PHE A 83 3.64 14.69 13.16
CA PHE A 83 4.80 13.81 12.98
C PHE A 83 5.48 13.48 14.31
N GLU A 84 5.63 14.46 15.22
CA GLU A 84 6.12 14.25 16.58
C GLU A 84 5.22 13.25 17.33
N THR A 85 3.89 13.45 17.27
CA THR A 85 2.91 12.58 17.92
C THR A 85 2.96 11.16 17.34
N GLY A 86 3.00 11.01 16.03
CA GLY A 86 3.13 9.70 15.40
C GLY A 86 4.40 8.97 15.80
N LYS A 87 5.53 9.68 15.92
CA LYS A 87 6.79 9.13 16.43
C LYS A 87 6.63 8.68 17.88
N TYR A 88 6.02 9.53 18.73
CA TYR A 88 5.77 9.21 20.14
C TYR A 88 4.91 7.97 20.30
N VAL A 89 3.79 7.89 19.59
CA VAL A 89 2.88 6.74 19.64
C VAL A 89 3.60 5.45 19.23
N ARG A 90 4.39 5.48 18.15
CA ARG A 90 5.17 4.31 17.71
C ARG A 90 6.23 3.86 18.71
N SER A 91 6.86 4.81 19.40
CA SER A 91 7.93 4.50 20.36
C SER A 91 7.42 4.05 21.73
N ASN A 92 6.18 4.41 22.08
CA ASN A 92 5.63 4.20 23.43
C ASN A 92 4.43 3.24 23.47
N THR A 93 4.04 2.67 22.32
CA THR A 93 2.95 1.69 22.23
C THR A 93 3.33 0.54 21.32
N ASP A 94 2.60 -0.54 21.41
CA ASP A 94 2.80 -1.73 20.56
C ASP A 94 2.12 -1.61 19.19
N ILE A 95 1.56 -0.44 18.85
CA ILE A 95 0.87 -0.23 17.58
C ILE A 95 1.77 -0.50 16.35
N GLY A 96 3.08 -0.34 16.52
CA GLY A 96 4.09 -0.63 15.50
C GLY A 96 4.67 -2.03 15.52
N LYS A 97 4.49 -2.78 16.61
CA LYS A 97 5.07 -4.12 16.77
C LYS A 97 4.32 -5.20 15.98
N GLY A 98 3.06 -4.95 15.63
CA GLY A 98 2.25 -5.82 14.79
C GLY A 98 1.80 -5.15 13.49
N ALA A 99 2.33 -3.98 13.20
CA ALA A 99 2.01 -3.21 11.99
C ALA A 99 2.57 -3.89 10.75
N VAL A 100 1.79 -4.73 10.25
CA VAL A 100 2.04 -5.60 9.12
C VAL A 100 1.51 -4.92 7.89
N SER A 101 2.36 -4.74 6.90
CA SER A 101 1.88 -4.36 5.57
C SER A 101 0.83 -5.37 5.11
N VAL A 102 -0.10 -4.96 4.23
CA VAL A 102 -1.07 -5.87 3.59
C VAL A 102 -0.36 -7.12 3.07
N SER A 103 0.85 -6.95 2.55
CA SER A 103 1.69 -8.03 2.03
C SER A 103 2.09 -9.05 3.10
N TYR A 104 2.45 -8.60 4.30
CA TYR A 104 2.78 -9.51 5.39
C TYR A 104 1.51 -10.20 5.93
N ALA A 105 0.41 -9.46 6.14
CA ALA A 105 -0.85 -10.05 6.57
C ALA A 105 -1.32 -11.15 5.59
N ALA A 106 -1.13 -10.93 4.29
CA ALA A 106 -1.40 -11.96 3.28
C ALA A 106 -0.52 -13.20 3.47
N VAL A 107 0.78 -13.03 3.73
CA VAL A 107 1.70 -14.16 3.99
C VAL A 107 1.33 -14.90 5.27
N GLU A 108 1.02 -14.20 6.35
CA GLU A 108 0.55 -14.83 7.59
C GLU A 108 -0.75 -15.61 7.36
N MET A 109 -1.71 -15.05 6.61
CA MET A 109 -2.95 -15.74 6.27
C MET A 109 -2.69 -17.01 5.45
N ILE A 110 -1.76 -16.99 4.50
CA ILE A 110 -1.37 -18.16 3.73
C ILE A 110 -0.75 -19.21 4.67
N SER A 111 0.16 -18.80 5.57
CA SER A 111 0.86 -19.71 6.50
C SER A 111 -0.08 -20.39 7.49
N THR A 112 -1.29 -19.85 7.74
CA THR A 112 -2.29 -20.54 8.58
C THR A 112 -2.94 -21.73 7.89
N LYS A 113 -2.85 -21.81 6.55
CA LYS A 113 -3.54 -22.83 5.75
C LYS A 113 -2.60 -23.77 5.00
N TYR A 114 -1.37 -23.35 4.75
CA TYR A 114 -0.40 -24.05 3.93
C TYR A 114 0.95 -24.14 4.63
N GLN A 115 1.65 -25.25 4.42
CA GLN A 115 3.06 -25.39 4.76
C GLN A 115 3.87 -24.63 3.70
N LEU A 116 4.35 -23.45 4.03
CA LEU A 116 4.93 -22.51 3.06
C LEU A 116 6.14 -23.08 2.30
N GLU A 117 6.91 -23.94 2.93
CA GLU A 117 8.11 -24.56 2.34
C GLU A 117 7.79 -25.47 1.15
N ASP A 118 6.59 -26.06 1.12
CA ASP A 118 6.10 -26.98 0.09
C ASP A 118 5.03 -26.35 -0.80
N THR A 119 4.77 -25.04 -0.62
CA THR A 119 3.67 -24.35 -1.31
C THR A 119 4.18 -23.62 -2.54
N LYS A 120 3.53 -23.83 -3.67
CA LYS A 120 3.77 -23.11 -4.93
C LYS A 120 2.88 -21.91 -5.05
N ILE A 121 3.47 -20.72 -5.11
CA ILE A 121 2.75 -19.46 -5.07
C ILE A 121 2.92 -18.69 -6.38
N LEU A 122 1.81 -18.29 -6.99
CA LEU A 122 1.79 -17.41 -8.15
C LEU A 122 1.47 -15.97 -7.71
N CYS A 123 2.41 -15.06 -7.90
CA CYS A 123 2.23 -13.63 -7.68
C CYS A 123 1.87 -12.94 -9.00
N VAL A 124 0.68 -12.36 -9.07
CA VAL A 124 0.17 -11.62 -10.23
C VAL A 124 0.33 -10.13 -10.00
N GLY A 125 1.27 -9.52 -10.70
CA GLY A 125 1.68 -8.12 -10.56
C GLY A 125 3.16 -7.98 -10.19
N ALA A 126 3.76 -6.86 -10.60
CA ALA A 126 5.17 -6.53 -10.34
C ALA A 126 5.30 -5.10 -9.78
N GLY A 127 4.37 -4.72 -8.89
CA GLY A 127 4.37 -3.44 -8.18
C GLY A 127 5.05 -3.52 -6.81
N GLU A 128 5.03 -2.42 -6.06
CA GLU A 128 5.63 -2.33 -4.72
C GLU A 128 5.03 -3.34 -3.74
N THR A 129 3.70 -3.53 -3.78
CA THR A 129 3.01 -4.51 -2.94
C THR A 129 3.49 -5.94 -3.23
N SER A 130 3.69 -6.31 -4.51
CA SER A 130 4.25 -7.61 -4.88
C SER A 130 5.68 -7.77 -4.37
N GLN A 131 6.49 -6.69 -4.43
CA GLN A 131 7.87 -6.73 -3.94
C GLN A 131 7.92 -7.00 -2.43
N LEU A 132 7.05 -6.33 -1.66
CA LEU A 132 6.94 -6.57 -0.22
C LEU A 132 6.44 -7.99 0.08
N LEU A 133 5.43 -8.47 -0.66
CA LEU A 133 4.92 -9.83 -0.54
C LEU A 133 6.03 -10.87 -0.76
N VAL A 134 6.74 -10.77 -1.88
CA VAL A 134 7.83 -11.70 -2.22
C VAL A 134 8.93 -11.68 -1.17
N LYS A 135 9.34 -10.50 -0.69
CA LYS A 135 10.31 -10.39 0.41
C LYS A 135 9.87 -11.14 1.67
N HIS A 136 8.59 -11.09 2.00
CA HIS A 136 8.05 -11.79 3.15
C HIS A 136 7.95 -13.30 2.92
N LEU A 137 7.56 -13.74 1.71
CA LEU A 137 7.54 -15.15 1.34
C LEU A 137 8.94 -15.78 1.38
N LEU A 138 9.94 -15.09 0.82
CA LEU A 138 11.34 -15.54 0.85
C LEU A 138 11.89 -15.64 2.29
N LYS A 139 11.51 -14.72 3.19
CA LYS A 139 11.86 -14.80 4.61
C LYS A 139 11.22 -15.98 5.35
N LYS A 140 10.18 -16.56 4.79
CA LYS A 140 9.47 -17.75 5.29
C LYS A 140 9.88 -19.03 4.53
N ASP A 141 11.01 -18.98 3.81
CA ASP A 141 11.60 -20.10 3.08
C ASP A 141 10.69 -20.73 1.99
N VAL A 142 9.76 -19.96 1.43
CA VAL A 142 8.97 -20.38 0.26
C VAL A 142 9.90 -20.56 -0.93
N LYS A 143 9.97 -21.80 -1.48
CA LYS A 143 10.90 -22.17 -2.54
C LYS A 143 10.34 -21.96 -3.94
N GLU A 144 9.04 -22.14 -4.13
CA GLU A 144 8.39 -22.06 -5.44
C GLU A 144 7.51 -20.81 -5.56
N ILE A 145 8.11 -19.72 -6.01
CA ILE A 145 7.42 -18.47 -6.28
C ILE A 145 7.49 -18.16 -7.77
N LEU A 146 6.34 -18.07 -8.42
CA LEU A 146 6.21 -17.66 -9.80
C LEU A 146 5.72 -16.23 -9.87
N ILE A 147 6.29 -15.47 -10.80
CA ILE A 147 5.86 -14.09 -11.08
C ILE A 147 5.22 -14.02 -12.44
N THR A 148 4.05 -13.41 -12.50
CA THR A 148 3.43 -13.03 -13.77
C THR A 148 3.01 -11.57 -13.74
N ASN A 149 3.13 -10.90 -14.89
CA ASN A 149 2.71 -9.51 -15.01
C ASN A 149 2.26 -9.22 -16.44
N ARG A 150 1.20 -8.43 -16.63
CA ARG A 150 0.70 -8.03 -17.95
C ARG A 150 1.79 -7.44 -18.85
N THR A 151 2.68 -6.61 -18.28
CA THR A 151 3.88 -6.11 -18.94
C THR A 151 5.01 -7.09 -18.66
N GLU A 152 5.30 -8.00 -19.59
CA GLU A 152 6.29 -9.08 -19.42
C GLU A 152 7.68 -8.57 -19.01
N ALA A 153 8.14 -7.44 -19.59
CA ALA A 153 9.42 -6.85 -19.24
C ALA A 153 9.52 -6.43 -17.75
N LYS A 154 8.42 -5.95 -17.16
CA LYS A 154 8.37 -5.64 -15.72
C LYS A 154 8.41 -6.92 -14.88
N GLY A 155 7.68 -7.95 -15.28
CA GLY A 155 7.68 -9.24 -14.61
C GLY A 155 9.07 -9.88 -14.60
N LYS A 156 9.76 -9.88 -15.75
CA LYS A 156 11.13 -10.42 -15.88
C LYS A 156 12.13 -9.69 -14.98
N ARG A 157 12.19 -8.36 -15.03
CA ARG A 157 13.09 -7.57 -14.17
C ARG A 157 12.83 -7.82 -12.69
N PHE A 158 11.57 -7.95 -12.33
CA PHE A 158 11.19 -8.24 -10.95
C PHE A 158 11.68 -9.64 -10.53
N ALA A 159 11.45 -10.65 -11.34
CA ALA A 159 11.88 -12.01 -11.07
C ALA A 159 13.42 -12.11 -10.99
N GLU A 160 14.15 -11.47 -11.91
CA GLU A 160 15.62 -11.38 -11.89
C GLU A 160 16.15 -10.77 -10.59
N THR A 161 15.45 -9.76 -10.04
CA THR A 161 15.86 -9.09 -8.78
C THR A 161 15.86 -10.04 -7.57
N TYR A 162 15.01 -11.07 -7.58
CA TYR A 162 14.79 -11.98 -6.45
C TYR A 162 15.12 -13.43 -6.80
N ASP A 163 15.73 -13.68 -7.95
CA ASP A 163 16.07 -15.02 -8.46
C ASP A 163 14.85 -15.94 -8.51
N LEU A 164 13.78 -15.48 -9.15
CA LEU A 164 12.50 -16.17 -9.25
C LEU A 164 12.16 -16.57 -10.69
N GLU A 165 11.27 -17.52 -10.84
CA GLU A 165 10.74 -17.92 -12.13
C GLU A 165 9.62 -16.99 -12.62
N THR A 166 9.54 -16.81 -13.93
CA THR A 166 8.47 -16.05 -14.58
C THR A 166 7.50 -16.95 -15.32
N LEU A 167 6.21 -16.65 -15.19
CA LEU A 167 5.16 -17.26 -16.00
C LEU A 167 4.65 -16.21 -17.02
N PRO A 168 4.64 -16.49 -18.34
CA PRO A 168 4.03 -15.59 -19.31
C PRO A 168 2.57 -15.31 -18.97
N PHE A 169 2.16 -14.04 -18.96
CA PHE A 169 0.81 -13.64 -18.53
C PHE A 169 -0.29 -14.36 -19.33
N LYS A 170 -0.08 -14.59 -20.63
CA LYS A 170 -1.02 -15.31 -21.50
C LYS A 170 -1.24 -16.78 -21.11
N LYS A 171 -0.25 -17.38 -20.42
CA LYS A 171 -0.31 -18.77 -19.94
C LYS A 171 -0.88 -18.89 -18.52
N MET A 172 -1.13 -17.78 -17.84
CA MET A 172 -1.58 -17.78 -16.44
C MET A 172 -2.77 -18.70 -16.21
N LEU A 173 -3.82 -18.57 -17.02
CA LEU A 173 -5.06 -19.34 -16.85
C LEU A 173 -4.87 -20.85 -17.10
N SER A 174 -3.96 -21.25 -17.99
CA SER A 174 -3.67 -22.66 -18.24
C SER A 174 -2.79 -23.30 -17.15
N GLU A 175 -2.07 -22.50 -16.41
CA GLU A 175 -1.16 -22.94 -15.35
C GLU A 175 -1.75 -22.78 -13.93
N ILE A 176 -2.95 -22.20 -13.83
CA ILE A 176 -3.58 -21.87 -12.53
C ILE A 176 -3.79 -23.11 -11.64
N ASN A 177 -4.05 -24.27 -12.24
CA ASN A 177 -4.25 -25.53 -11.51
C ASN A 177 -2.93 -26.18 -11.02
N LYS A 178 -1.77 -25.61 -11.36
CA LYS A 178 -0.46 -26.12 -10.98
C LYS A 178 0.15 -25.34 -9.81
N VAL A 179 -0.59 -24.43 -9.24
CA VAL A 179 -0.17 -23.61 -8.09
C VAL A 179 -1.17 -23.76 -6.96
N ASP A 180 -0.69 -23.69 -5.73
CA ASP A 180 -1.51 -23.86 -4.53
C ASP A 180 -2.18 -22.54 -4.12
N VAL A 181 -1.48 -21.43 -4.35
CA VAL A 181 -1.93 -20.09 -3.95
C VAL A 181 -1.68 -19.09 -5.07
N ILE A 182 -2.65 -18.21 -5.29
CA ILE A 182 -2.51 -17.08 -6.20
C ILE A 182 -2.74 -15.80 -5.42
N VAL A 183 -1.80 -14.85 -5.56
CA VAL A 183 -1.92 -13.53 -4.95
C VAL A 183 -1.97 -12.46 -6.03
N PHE A 184 -3.09 -11.78 -6.13
CA PHE A 184 -3.26 -10.65 -7.04
C PHE A 184 -2.88 -9.34 -6.35
N SER A 185 -1.91 -8.62 -6.92
CA SER A 185 -1.50 -7.28 -6.49
C SER A 185 -1.35 -6.36 -7.69
N THR A 186 -2.45 -6.18 -8.40
CA THR A 186 -2.52 -5.37 -9.62
C THR A 186 -3.35 -4.12 -9.40
N SER A 187 -3.08 -3.06 -10.17
CA SER A 187 -3.88 -1.84 -10.23
C SER A 187 -4.87 -1.88 -11.41
N SER A 188 -5.34 -3.07 -11.82
CA SER A 188 -6.29 -3.22 -12.92
C SER A 188 -7.70 -2.86 -12.46
N ASP A 189 -8.40 -2.02 -13.22
CA ASP A 189 -9.81 -1.65 -12.98
C ASP A 189 -10.79 -2.76 -13.43
N LYS A 190 -10.28 -3.79 -14.08
CA LYS A 190 -11.04 -4.96 -14.55
C LYS A 190 -10.37 -6.23 -14.03
N PRO A 191 -11.15 -7.20 -13.56
CA PRO A 191 -10.63 -8.50 -13.14
C PRO A 191 -10.00 -9.28 -14.30
#